data_f0629d9a91cb4cba530b3a281eac670f
#
_entry.id   f0629d9a91cb4cba530b3a281eac670f
#
_cell.length_a   1.000
_cell.length_b   1.000
_cell.length_c   1.000
_cell.angle_alpha   90.00
_cell.angle_beta   90.00
_cell.angle_gamma   90.00
#
_symmetry.space_group_name_H-M   'P 1'
#
loop_
_entity.id
_entity.type
_entity.pdbx_description
1 polymer ?
#
loop_
_entity_poly.entity_id
_entity_poly.type
_entity_poly.pdbx_seq_one_letter_code
_entity_poly.pdbx_strand_id
1 'polypeptide(L)'
;MNGWSLYKGDNVNWNEQVSKLKASTHLHDNEWAENLEGLNWNVCRWHYQKNGKSVAFLQGFLKRYPFDVGVLWFPDWIAGDYQLGDGIINVLKESLLLRFFTIHMRSHHQKNKQELKLLEQEFSHASSPFGSGLTMHLDLSISTEEMHQALSKNWRRNLKRSKKLDYEIVEVKDIRTIYRLYKELGSAKGFGELFSIKQIESLMNSHHDRMVVIGAKTSDGVVQAIRGAIIRGNQAIDIFAATNMFSRKNYLSYGLCWNLVNRCKDLGCDDFDFSGVDPENNMGVYNFKKGTGAQLVETLGEFEYSNSFIMKKLVNFASKWRN
;
A
#
# COMPACT_ATOMS: atom_id res chain seq x y z
N MET A 1 28.33 3.98 19.07
CA MET A 1 27.91 5.28 18.51
C MET A 1 26.39 5.24 18.37
N ASN A 2 25.70 6.34 18.66
CA ASN A 2 24.27 6.45 18.38
C ASN A 2 24.12 7.20 17.05
N GLY A 3 23.28 6.70 16.12
CA GLY A 3 23.04 7.37 14.86
C GLY A 3 22.58 6.44 13.73
N TRP A 4 22.20 7.06 12.61
CA TRP A 4 21.85 6.38 11.38
C TRP A 4 23.08 5.88 10.63
N SER A 5 22.99 4.70 10.05
CA SER A 5 23.98 4.12 9.14
C SER A 5 23.33 3.17 8.15
N LEU A 6 24.03 2.85 7.05
CA LEU A 6 23.56 1.82 6.12
C LEU A 6 23.43 0.48 6.84
N TYR A 7 22.29 -0.17 6.65
CA TYR A 7 22.06 -1.52 7.13
C TYR A 7 22.81 -2.53 6.24
N LYS A 8 23.65 -3.37 6.86
CA LYS A 8 24.48 -4.38 6.17
C LYS A 8 24.09 -5.82 6.53
N GLY A 9 22.97 -6.02 7.25
CA GLY A 9 22.45 -7.35 7.57
C GLY A 9 21.71 -7.99 6.39
N ASP A 10 21.34 -9.26 6.57
CA ASP A 10 20.55 -10.01 5.59
C ASP A 10 19.05 -9.69 5.65
N ASN A 11 18.31 -10.21 4.68
CA ASN A 11 16.88 -9.95 4.52
C ASN A 11 16.03 -10.61 5.63
N VAL A 12 16.43 -11.79 6.13
CA VAL A 12 15.69 -12.50 7.18
C VAL A 12 15.77 -11.70 8.48
N ASN A 13 16.98 -11.28 8.86
CA ASN A 13 17.20 -10.46 10.04
C ASN A 13 16.54 -9.08 9.92
N TRP A 14 16.46 -8.51 8.70
CA TRP A 14 15.71 -7.29 8.43
C TRP A 14 14.24 -7.44 8.83
N ASN A 15 13.54 -8.43 8.28
CA ASN A 15 12.11 -8.64 8.55
C ASN A 15 11.85 -8.91 10.04
N GLU A 16 12.71 -9.73 10.67
CA GLU A 16 12.57 -10.05 12.09
C GLU A 16 12.69 -8.81 12.99
N GLN A 17 13.60 -7.88 12.68
CA GLN A 17 13.77 -6.66 13.44
C GLN A 17 12.67 -5.64 13.18
N VAL A 18 12.32 -5.43 11.91
CA VAL A 18 11.31 -4.45 11.50
C VAL A 18 9.92 -4.84 12.02
N SER A 19 9.56 -6.13 12.00
CA SER A 19 8.24 -6.60 12.46
C SER A 19 7.98 -6.35 13.95
N LYS A 20 9.01 -6.20 14.75
CA LYS A 20 8.93 -5.92 16.20
C LYS A 20 8.69 -4.45 16.53
N LEU A 21 8.84 -3.56 15.55
CA LEU A 21 8.75 -2.12 15.79
C LEU A 21 7.33 -1.61 15.62
N LYS A 22 6.98 -0.66 16.46
CA LYS A 22 5.77 0.15 16.26
C LYS A 22 5.86 0.88 14.92
N ALA A 23 4.70 1.11 14.32
CA ALA A 23 4.57 1.85 13.08
C ALA A 23 5.29 1.21 11.87
N SER A 24 5.69 -0.04 11.94
CA SER A 24 6.14 -0.78 10.76
C SER A 24 4.95 -1.28 9.96
N THR A 25 5.02 -1.15 8.63
CA THR A 25 4.01 -1.63 7.68
C THR A 25 4.60 -2.69 6.75
N HIS A 26 3.77 -3.32 5.94
CA HIS A 26 4.20 -4.25 4.88
C HIS A 26 5.17 -3.59 3.88
N LEU A 27 5.17 -2.26 3.78
CA LEU A 27 6.06 -1.49 2.90
C LEU A 27 7.52 -1.44 3.40
N HIS A 28 7.75 -1.81 4.66
CA HIS A 28 9.09 -1.99 5.22
C HIS A 28 9.60 -3.43 5.08
N ASP A 29 8.75 -4.39 4.74
CA ASP A 29 9.14 -5.79 4.65
C ASP A 29 10.02 -6.07 3.42
N ASN A 30 10.82 -7.13 3.48
CA ASN A 30 11.69 -7.53 2.38
C ASN A 30 10.90 -7.91 1.12
N GLU A 31 9.74 -8.49 1.28
CA GLU A 31 8.85 -8.88 0.18
C GLU A 31 8.42 -7.67 -0.66
N TRP A 32 8.23 -6.51 -0.02
CA TRP A 32 7.99 -5.26 -0.75
C TRP A 32 9.24 -4.79 -1.49
N ALA A 33 10.42 -4.97 -0.90
CA ALA A 33 11.68 -4.68 -1.58
C ALA A 33 11.87 -5.56 -2.82
N GLU A 34 11.66 -6.86 -2.72
CA GLU A 34 11.73 -7.81 -3.84
C GLU A 34 10.76 -7.43 -4.96
N ASN A 35 9.52 -7.03 -4.61
CA ASN A 35 8.57 -6.54 -5.59
C ASN A 35 9.13 -5.34 -6.38
N LEU A 36 9.73 -4.37 -5.72
CA LEU A 36 10.25 -3.17 -6.38
C LEU A 36 11.57 -3.42 -7.12
N GLU A 37 12.43 -4.32 -6.63
CA GLU A 37 13.62 -4.79 -7.36
C GLU A 37 13.22 -5.45 -8.69
N GLY A 38 12.16 -6.27 -8.68
CA GLY A 38 11.55 -6.82 -9.88
C GLY A 38 11.09 -5.75 -10.89
N LEU A 39 10.88 -4.51 -10.43
CA LEU A 39 10.52 -3.33 -11.24
C LEU A 39 11.69 -2.37 -11.49
N ASN A 40 12.94 -2.85 -11.31
CA ASN A 40 14.20 -2.11 -11.52
C ASN A 40 14.38 -0.90 -10.58
N TRP A 41 13.99 -1.02 -9.32
CA TRP A 41 14.39 -0.11 -8.26
C TRP A 41 15.59 -0.70 -7.50
N ASN A 42 16.52 0.15 -7.05
CA ASN A 42 17.59 -0.27 -6.15
C ASN A 42 17.13 -0.07 -4.70
N VAL A 43 17.10 -1.14 -3.94
CA VAL A 43 16.75 -1.08 -2.51
C VAL A 43 17.90 -0.49 -1.72
N CYS A 44 17.57 0.43 -0.84
CA CYS A 44 18.50 1.05 0.10
C CYS A 44 17.88 0.97 1.50
N ARG A 45 18.67 0.55 2.49
CA ARG A 45 18.22 0.34 3.85
C ARG A 45 19.15 1.02 4.85
N TRP A 46 18.56 1.62 5.86
CA TRP A 46 19.25 2.24 6.97
C TRP A 46 18.66 1.79 8.30
N HIS A 47 19.48 1.84 9.33
CA HIS A 47 19.02 1.64 10.69
C HIS A 47 19.60 2.71 11.62
N TYR A 48 18.83 3.07 12.63
CA TYR A 48 19.32 3.88 13.74
C TYR A 48 19.76 2.99 14.88
N GLN A 49 21.03 3.10 15.27
CA GLN A 49 21.57 2.37 16.40
C GLN A 49 21.60 3.25 17.65
N LYS A 50 21.16 2.68 18.78
CA LYS A 50 21.28 3.27 20.11
C LYS A 50 21.86 2.22 21.05
N ASN A 51 23.03 2.53 21.65
CA ASN A 51 23.73 1.60 22.54
C ASN A 51 23.96 0.20 21.90
N GLY A 52 24.34 0.18 20.63
CA GLY A 52 24.62 -1.06 19.88
C GLY A 52 23.39 -1.86 19.42
N LYS A 53 22.18 -1.38 19.69
CA LYS A 53 20.92 -2.01 19.24
C LYS A 53 20.26 -1.16 18.17
N SER A 54 19.75 -1.79 17.12
CA SER A 54 18.90 -1.11 16.13
C SER A 54 17.52 -0.86 16.70
N VAL A 55 17.07 0.40 16.71
CA VAL A 55 15.81 0.84 17.32
C VAL A 55 14.87 1.54 16.33
N ALA A 56 15.35 1.86 15.13
CA ALA A 56 14.54 2.33 14.03
C ALA A 56 15.14 1.89 12.70
N PHE A 57 14.30 1.75 11.68
CA PHE A 57 14.67 1.30 10.34
C PHE A 57 14.00 2.16 9.28
N LEU A 58 14.69 2.32 8.15
CA LEU A 58 14.19 3.04 6.99
C LEU A 58 14.52 2.23 5.72
N GLN A 59 13.50 1.96 4.89
CA GLN A 59 13.64 1.31 3.58
C GLN A 59 13.25 2.27 2.49
N GLY A 60 14.16 2.55 1.57
CA GLY A 60 13.93 3.43 0.44
C GLY A 60 14.34 2.76 -0.87
N PHE A 61 13.87 3.34 -1.96
CA PHE A 61 14.05 2.85 -3.32
C PHE A 61 14.67 3.95 -4.17
N LEU A 62 15.81 3.63 -4.79
CA LEU A 62 16.61 4.57 -5.52
C LEU A 62 16.60 4.28 -7.02
N LYS A 63 16.33 5.30 -7.82
CA LYS A 63 16.70 5.34 -9.24
C LYS A 63 17.87 6.31 -9.43
N ARG A 64 18.97 5.79 -9.97
CA ARG A 64 20.14 6.60 -10.32
C ARG A 64 20.08 7.02 -11.78
N TYR A 65 20.53 8.23 -12.01
CA TYR A 65 20.70 8.84 -13.32
C TYR A 65 22.13 9.34 -13.48
N PRO A 66 22.60 9.67 -14.70
CA PRO A 66 23.93 10.27 -14.93
C PRO A 66 24.17 11.50 -14.06
N PHE A 67 25.45 11.81 -13.81
CA PHE A 67 25.91 12.98 -13.05
C PHE A 67 25.57 12.93 -11.55
N ASP A 68 25.54 11.74 -10.97
CA ASP A 68 25.22 11.50 -9.55
C ASP A 68 23.86 12.06 -9.12
N VAL A 69 22.91 11.97 -10.03
CA VAL A 69 21.52 12.34 -9.77
C VAL A 69 20.73 11.13 -9.28
N GLY A 70 19.90 11.33 -8.25
CA GLY A 70 19.06 10.29 -7.68
C GLY A 70 17.63 10.73 -7.42
N VAL A 71 16.68 9.81 -7.61
CA VAL A 71 15.30 9.93 -7.14
C VAL A 71 15.08 8.83 -6.12
N LEU A 72 14.80 9.23 -4.88
CA LEU A 72 14.49 8.32 -3.78
C LEU A 72 12.98 8.33 -3.54
N TRP A 73 12.45 7.14 -3.40
CA TRP A 73 11.08 6.94 -3.00
C TRP A 73 11.02 6.12 -1.70
N PHE A 74 10.34 6.67 -0.71
CA PHE A 74 10.01 5.98 0.53
C PHE A 74 8.50 5.73 0.53
N PRO A 75 8.04 4.50 0.26
CA PRO A 75 6.62 4.16 0.27
C PRO A 75 6.00 4.26 1.66
N ASP A 76 6.83 4.11 2.70
CA ASP A 76 6.56 4.52 4.07
C ASP A 76 7.82 5.12 4.71
N TRP A 77 7.67 5.89 5.78
CA TRP A 77 8.76 6.56 6.45
C TRP A 77 9.45 5.63 7.46
N ILE A 78 9.84 6.11 8.60
CA ILE A 78 10.61 5.36 9.60
C ILE A 78 9.73 4.33 10.31
N ALA A 79 10.15 3.07 10.33
CA ALA A 79 9.66 2.08 11.29
C ALA A 79 10.37 2.32 12.64
N GLY A 80 9.61 2.70 13.66
CA GLY A 80 10.13 3.04 14.99
C GLY A 80 9.77 4.47 15.42
N ASP A 81 10.64 5.11 16.18
CA ASP A 81 10.40 6.45 16.69
C ASP A 81 10.73 7.53 15.65
N TYR A 82 9.76 8.33 15.28
CA TYR A 82 9.90 9.45 14.32
C TYR A 82 10.88 10.55 14.77
N GLN A 83 11.09 10.71 16.08
CA GLN A 83 12.05 11.68 16.59
C GLN A 83 13.48 11.37 16.15
N LEU A 84 13.73 10.12 15.74
CA LEU A 84 15.04 9.70 15.23
C LEU A 84 15.26 10.13 13.76
N GLY A 85 14.29 10.74 13.10
CA GLY A 85 14.41 11.23 11.72
C GLY A 85 15.26 12.48 11.56
N ASP A 86 15.55 13.19 12.64
CA ASP A 86 16.37 14.40 12.60
C ASP A 86 17.78 14.11 12.01
N GLY A 87 18.19 14.95 11.06
CA GLY A 87 19.48 14.82 10.37
C GLY A 87 19.59 13.68 9.36
N ILE A 88 18.51 12.91 9.10
CA ILE A 88 18.55 11.75 8.18
C ILE A 88 18.94 12.16 6.75
N ILE A 89 18.55 13.35 6.30
CA ILE A 89 18.87 13.86 4.95
C ILE A 89 20.38 13.86 4.68
N ASN A 90 21.19 14.26 5.67
CA ASN A 90 22.66 14.25 5.53
C ASN A 90 23.19 12.83 5.41
N VAL A 91 22.67 11.90 6.20
CA VAL A 91 23.04 10.48 6.13
C VAL A 91 22.69 9.86 4.78
N LEU A 92 21.50 10.17 4.23
CA LEU A 92 21.10 9.73 2.90
C LEU A 92 22.06 10.27 1.82
N LYS A 93 22.37 11.56 1.87
CA LYS A 93 23.29 12.20 0.93
C LYS A 93 24.67 11.55 0.96
N GLU A 94 25.26 11.39 2.14
CA GLU A 94 26.59 10.84 2.32
C GLU A 94 26.67 9.35 1.94
N SER A 95 25.71 8.55 2.40
CA SER A 95 25.72 7.11 2.16
C SER A 95 25.45 6.73 0.71
N LEU A 96 24.71 7.55 -0.05
CA LEU A 96 24.39 7.30 -1.43
C LEU A 96 25.30 8.00 -2.43
N LEU A 97 26.21 8.88 -1.98
CA LEU A 97 27.13 9.63 -2.84
C LEU A 97 26.41 10.36 -3.98
N LEU A 98 25.26 10.99 -3.69
CA LEU A 98 24.47 11.72 -4.66
C LEU A 98 24.80 13.21 -4.61
N ARG A 99 25.05 13.81 -5.78
CA ARG A 99 25.22 15.25 -5.92
C ARG A 99 23.87 15.98 -5.89
N PHE A 100 22.92 15.50 -6.65
CA PHE A 100 21.57 16.03 -6.70
C PHE A 100 20.55 14.92 -6.47
N PHE A 101 19.59 15.15 -5.59
CA PHE A 101 18.56 14.17 -5.33
C PHE A 101 17.24 14.81 -4.91
N THR A 102 16.19 14.07 -5.20
CA THR A 102 14.84 14.36 -4.77
C THR A 102 14.29 13.16 -4.01
N ILE A 103 13.65 13.43 -2.90
CA ILE A 103 12.92 12.44 -2.09
C ILE A 103 11.43 12.70 -2.31
N HIS A 104 10.69 11.63 -2.56
CA HIS A 104 9.26 11.58 -2.37
C HIS A 104 9.00 10.51 -1.31
N MET A 105 8.28 10.84 -0.26
CA MET A 105 7.96 9.91 0.80
C MET A 105 6.48 9.98 1.16
N ARG A 106 5.95 8.85 1.60
CA ARG A 106 4.63 8.74 2.21
C ARG A 106 4.80 8.32 3.67
N SER A 107 3.87 8.70 4.51
CA SER A 107 3.74 8.12 5.84
C SER A 107 2.32 7.60 6.03
N HIS A 108 2.22 6.32 6.39
CA HIS A 108 0.97 5.64 6.72
C HIS A 108 0.61 5.74 8.21
N HIS A 109 1.45 6.41 9.01
CA HIS A 109 1.11 6.71 10.40
C HIS A 109 -0.15 7.55 10.48
N GLN A 110 -0.98 7.23 11.46
CA GLN A 110 -2.12 8.07 11.80
C GLN A 110 -1.63 9.47 12.15
N LYS A 111 -2.27 10.47 11.55
CA LYS A 111 -1.89 11.86 11.69
C LYS A 111 -1.91 12.31 13.15
N ASN A 112 -0.80 12.84 13.60
CA ASN A 112 -0.68 13.51 14.88
C ASN A 112 0.19 14.78 14.73
N LYS A 113 -0.06 15.76 15.59
CA LYS A 113 0.57 17.09 15.49
C LYS A 113 2.08 17.07 15.76
N GLN A 114 2.55 16.16 16.60
CA GLN A 114 3.96 16.11 17.00
C GLN A 114 4.82 15.58 15.85
N GLU A 115 4.43 14.44 15.27
CA GLU A 115 5.16 13.84 14.14
C GLU A 115 5.07 14.72 12.89
N LEU A 116 3.90 15.32 12.63
CA LEU A 116 3.74 16.27 11.53
C LEU A 116 4.74 17.42 11.63
N LYS A 117 4.85 18.03 12.81
CA LYS A 117 5.80 19.13 13.06
C LYS A 117 7.26 18.71 12.86
N LEU A 118 7.61 17.48 13.23
CA LEU A 118 8.98 16.95 13.00
C LEU A 118 9.26 16.82 11.50
N LEU A 119 8.32 16.26 10.73
CA LEU A 119 8.49 16.13 9.29
C LEU A 119 8.59 17.48 8.58
N GLU A 120 7.79 18.47 8.96
CA GLU A 120 7.78 19.80 8.37
C GLU A 120 9.07 20.61 8.63
N GLN A 121 9.95 20.16 9.53
CA GLN A 121 11.27 20.79 9.74
C GLN A 121 12.24 20.54 8.58
N GLU A 122 12.18 19.36 7.96
CA GLU A 122 13.13 18.97 6.88
C GLU A 122 12.44 18.81 5.52
N PHE A 123 11.13 18.53 5.49
CA PHE A 123 10.36 18.23 4.29
C PHE A 123 9.26 19.26 4.05
N SER A 124 8.89 19.43 2.80
CA SER A 124 7.66 20.11 2.42
C SER A 124 6.57 19.10 2.06
N HIS A 125 5.30 19.46 2.25
CA HIS A 125 4.21 18.65 1.71
C HIS A 125 4.39 18.45 0.20
N ALA A 126 4.08 17.23 -0.28
CA ALA A 126 4.20 16.92 -1.69
C ALA A 126 3.28 17.80 -2.52
N SER A 127 3.85 18.47 -3.53
CA SER A 127 3.10 19.36 -4.43
C SER A 127 2.19 18.59 -5.40
N SER A 128 2.42 17.30 -5.56
CA SER A 128 1.61 16.37 -6.35
C SER A 128 1.54 15.03 -5.62
N PRO A 129 0.70 14.91 -4.57
CA PRO A 129 0.56 13.65 -3.83
C PRO A 129 -0.09 12.57 -4.70
N PHE A 130 0.29 11.31 -4.51
CA PHE A 130 -0.31 10.16 -5.19
C PHE A 130 -1.63 9.72 -4.56
N GLY A 131 -1.90 10.13 -3.32
CA GLY A 131 -3.11 9.76 -2.60
C GLY A 131 -3.67 10.91 -1.76
N SER A 132 -4.86 10.70 -1.24
CA SER A 132 -5.58 11.68 -0.41
C SER A 132 -5.05 11.83 1.03
N GLY A 133 -4.14 10.94 1.46
CA GLY A 133 -3.73 10.84 2.86
C GLY A 133 -4.79 10.19 3.77
N LEU A 134 -5.81 9.54 3.19
CA LEU A 134 -6.87 8.88 3.92
C LEU A 134 -6.87 7.37 3.64
N THR A 135 -7.12 6.56 4.67
CA THR A 135 -7.39 5.13 4.56
C THR A 135 -8.59 4.74 5.41
N MET A 136 -9.04 3.49 5.31
CA MET A 136 -10.14 2.96 6.14
C MET A 136 -9.77 1.61 6.72
N HIS A 137 -9.96 1.45 8.03
CA HIS A 137 -9.73 0.23 8.78
C HIS A 137 -11.04 -0.40 9.24
N LEU A 138 -11.17 -1.71 9.05
CA LEU A 138 -12.28 -2.51 9.55
C LEU A 138 -11.77 -3.43 10.65
N ASP A 139 -12.39 -3.31 11.82
CA ASP A 139 -12.13 -4.18 12.98
C ASP A 139 -12.64 -5.60 12.69
N LEU A 140 -11.71 -6.55 12.63
CA LEU A 140 -11.99 -7.98 12.48
C LEU A 140 -11.97 -8.72 13.82
N SER A 141 -11.65 -8.07 14.93
CA SER A 141 -11.64 -8.70 16.26
C SER A 141 -13.05 -9.02 16.77
N ILE A 142 -14.07 -8.28 16.31
CA ILE A 142 -15.49 -8.49 16.61
C ILE A 142 -16.06 -9.69 15.85
N SER A 143 -17.18 -10.24 16.30
CA SER A 143 -17.82 -11.38 15.64
C SER A 143 -18.31 -11.07 14.21
N THR A 144 -18.45 -12.11 13.39
CA THR A 144 -19.01 -11.96 12.02
C THR A 144 -20.43 -11.37 12.05
N GLU A 145 -21.22 -11.67 13.07
CA GLU A 145 -22.54 -11.13 13.30
C GLU A 145 -22.51 -9.63 13.57
N GLU A 146 -21.60 -9.18 14.42
CA GLU A 146 -21.39 -7.76 14.72
C GLU A 146 -20.88 -7.01 13.48
N MET A 147 -19.92 -7.57 12.74
CA MET A 147 -19.49 -7.02 11.46
C MET A 147 -20.66 -6.90 10.47
N HIS A 148 -21.53 -7.91 10.39
CA HIS A 148 -22.70 -7.86 9.52
C HIS A 148 -23.72 -6.81 9.97
N GLN A 149 -23.91 -6.60 11.28
CA GLN A 149 -24.78 -5.55 11.82
C GLN A 149 -24.22 -4.15 11.54
N ALA A 150 -22.89 -3.98 11.55
CA ALA A 150 -22.20 -2.72 11.23
C ALA A 150 -22.33 -2.32 9.76
N LEU A 151 -22.66 -3.26 8.84
CA LEU A 151 -22.87 -2.94 7.44
C LEU A 151 -23.99 -1.91 7.27
N SER A 152 -23.82 -0.91 6.42
CA SER A 152 -24.88 0.01 6.07
C SER A 152 -26.07 -0.70 5.42
N LYS A 153 -27.28 -0.13 5.52
CA LYS A 153 -28.49 -0.68 4.91
C LYS A 153 -28.32 -0.96 3.40
N ASN A 154 -27.66 -0.06 2.69
CA ASN A 154 -27.38 -0.23 1.26
C ASN A 154 -26.43 -1.39 1.00
N TRP A 155 -25.38 -1.51 1.85
CA TRP A 155 -24.39 -2.57 1.71
C TRP A 155 -25.01 -3.96 1.94
N ARG A 156 -25.80 -4.14 3.02
CA ARG A 156 -26.55 -5.38 3.30
C ARG A 156 -27.47 -5.77 2.15
N ARG A 157 -28.20 -4.79 1.60
CA ARG A 157 -29.07 -5.02 0.42
C ARG A 157 -28.28 -5.51 -0.78
N ASN A 158 -27.13 -4.92 -1.08
CA ASN A 158 -26.32 -5.28 -2.23
C ASN A 158 -25.57 -6.62 -2.01
N LEU A 159 -25.14 -6.92 -0.79
CA LEU A 159 -24.64 -8.25 -0.41
C LEU A 159 -25.72 -9.33 -0.62
N LYS A 160 -26.98 -9.07 -0.24
CA LYS A 160 -28.08 -10.00 -0.52
C LYS A 160 -28.35 -10.15 -2.03
N ARG A 161 -28.16 -9.08 -2.80
CA ARG A 161 -28.32 -9.13 -4.27
C ARG A 161 -27.22 -9.95 -4.93
N SER A 162 -25.98 -9.85 -4.47
CA SER A 162 -24.88 -10.65 -5.03
C SER A 162 -25.11 -12.15 -4.91
N LYS A 163 -25.81 -12.60 -3.85
CA LYS A 163 -26.17 -14.01 -3.63
C LYS A 163 -27.29 -14.55 -4.54
N LYS A 164 -27.91 -13.70 -5.39
CA LYS A 164 -28.93 -14.12 -6.34
C LYS A 164 -28.35 -14.73 -7.61
N LEU A 165 -27.12 -14.39 -7.93
CA LEU A 165 -26.38 -14.99 -9.02
C LEU A 165 -25.68 -16.24 -8.48
N ASP A 166 -25.71 -17.31 -9.24
CA ASP A 166 -24.92 -18.51 -8.97
C ASP A 166 -23.46 -18.26 -9.40
N TYR A 167 -22.55 -18.22 -8.43
CA TYR A 167 -21.12 -18.09 -8.64
C TYR A 167 -20.35 -18.75 -7.51
N GLU A 168 -19.18 -19.26 -7.84
CA GLU A 168 -18.25 -19.87 -6.93
C GLU A 168 -17.17 -18.86 -6.50
N ILE A 169 -16.76 -18.88 -5.22
CA ILE A 169 -15.55 -18.19 -4.75
C ILE A 169 -14.36 -19.11 -4.96
N VAL A 170 -13.46 -18.70 -5.84
CA VAL A 170 -12.25 -19.45 -6.16
C VAL A 170 -11.00 -18.70 -5.78
N GLU A 171 -9.92 -19.41 -5.46
CA GLU A 171 -8.59 -18.81 -5.34
C GLU A 171 -8.05 -18.48 -6.74
N VAL A 172 -7.45 -17.31 -6.90
CA VAL A 172 -6.94 -16.82 -8.19
C VAL A 172 -5.43 -16.62 -8.11
N LYS A 173 -4.68 -17.55 -8.73
CA LYS A 173 -3.22 -17.46 -8.88
C LYS A 173 -2.80 -17.07 -10.30
N ASP A 174 -3.71 -17.18 -11.26
CA ASP A 174 -3.43 -16.88 -12.66
C ASP A 174 -3.30 -15.35 -12.89
N ILE A 175 -2.07 -14.92 -13.15
CA ILE A 175 -1.71 -13.54 -13.42
C ILE A 175 -2.47 -12.95 -14.62
N ARG A 176 -2.75 -13.77 -15.65
CA ARG A 176 -3.46 -13.32 -16.84
C ARG A 176 -4.91 -12.97 -16.53
N THR A 177 -5.55 -13.72 -15.65
CA THR A 177 -6.91 -13.43 -15.15
C THR A 177 -6.94 -12.10 -14.40
N ILE A 178 -5.98 -11.86 -13.50
CA ILE A 178 -5.84 -10.60 -12.76
C ILE A 178 -5.63 -9.44 -13.74
N TYR A 179 -4.68 -9.59 -14.65
CA TYR A 179 -4.36 -8.56 -15.65
C TYR A 179 -5.56 -8.24 -16.55
N ARG A 180 -6.28 -9.25 -17.06
CA ARG A 180 -7.49 -9.06 -17.88
C ARG A 180 -8.51 -8.20 -17.17
N LEU A 181 -8.81 -8.48 -15.90
CA LEU A 181 -9.79 -7.73 -15.13
C LEU A 181 -9.36 -6.29 -14.87
N TYR A 182 -8.06 -6.04 -14.62
CA TYR A 182 -7.55 -4.68 -14.50
C TYR A 182 -7.58 -3.91 -15.83
N LYS A 183 -7.31 -4.58 -16.95
CA LYS A 183 -7.42 -3.99 -18.29
C LYS A 183 -8.88 -3.61 -18.60
N GLU A 184 -9.83 -4.51 -18.32
CA GLU A 184 -11.26 -4.23 -18.46
C GLU A 184 -11.71 -3.06 -17.57
N LEU A 185 -11.22 -2.99 -16.33
CA LEU A 185 -11.50 -1.91 -15.39
C LEU A 185 -10.94 -0.57 -15.88
N GLY A 186 -9.69 -0.54 -16.35
CA GLY A 186 -9.03 0.65 -16.89
C GLY A 186 -9.77 1.20 -18.12
N SER A 187 -10.09 0.33 -19.07
CA SER A 187 -10.86 0.69 -20.27
C SER A 187 -12.24 1.26 -19.92
N ALA A 188 -12.96 0.65 -18.96
CA ALA A 188 -14.28 1.11 -18.55
C ALA A 188 -14.29 2.47 -17.82
N LYS A 189 -13.15 2.87 -17.25
CA LYS A 189 -12.97 4.16 -16.55
C LYS A 189 -12.30 5.24 -17.39
N GLY A 190 -11.88 4.92 -18.63
CA GLY A 190 -11.11 5.83 -19.47
C GLY A 190 -9.67 6.03 -18.99
N PHE A 191 -9.20 5.19 -18.07
CA PHE A 191 -7.79 5.14 -17.65
C PHE A 191 -7.01 4.25 -18.61
N GLY A 192 -5.71 4.51 -18.75
CA GLY A 192 -4.79 3.61 -19.43
C GLY A 192 -4.61 2.29 -18.68
N GLU A 193 -3.48 1.64 -18.89
CA GLU A 193 -3.12 0.42 -18.18
C GLU A 193 -2.90 0.71 -16.69
N LEU A 194 -3.75 0.18 -15.81
CA LEU A 194 -3.66 0.38 -14.36
C LEU A 194 -2.51 -0.42 -13.74
N PHE A 195 -2.30 -1.65 -14.23
CA PHE A 195 -1.19 -2.54 -13.87
C PHE A 195 -0.70 -3.29 -15.09
N SER A 196 0.61 -3.30 -15.30
CA SER A 196 1.23 -4.19 -16.28
C SER A 196 1.31 -5.64 -15.74
N ILE A 197 1.42 -6.61 -16.64
CA ILE A 197 1.63 -8.02 -16.28
C ILE A 197 2.84 -8.14 -15.34
N LYS A 198 3.95 -7.45 -15.65
CA LYS A 198 5.18 -7.48 -14.85
C LYS A 198 4.96 -6.97 -13.42
N GLN A 199 4.13 -5.94 -13.22
CA GLN A 199 3.82 -5.43 -11.88
C GLN A 199 3.00 -6.43 -11.07
N ILE A 200 2.00 -7.07 -11.69
CA ILE A 200 1.18 -8.10 -11.03
C ILE A 200 2.04 -9.31 -10.69
N GLU A 201 2.87 -9.77 -11.62
CA GLU A 201 3.78 -10.90 -11.45
C GLU A 201 4.78 -10.65 -10.32
N SER A 202 5.43 -9.50 -10.32
CA SER A 202 6.39 -9.12 -9.27
C SER A 202 5.73 -9.12 -7.90
N LEU A 203 4.54 -8.52 -7.78
CA LEU A 203 3.80 -8.45 -6.51
C LEU A 203 3.32 -9.83 -6.04
N MET A 204 2.79 -10.64 -6.94
CA MET A 204 2.32 -12.00 -6.63
C MET A 204 3.47 -12.92 -6.21
N ASN A 205 4.62 -12.83 -6.87
CA ASN A 205 5.78 -13.67 -6.57
C ASN A 205 6.44 -13.29 -5.24
N SER A 206 6.63 -12.01 -4.98
CA SER A 206 7.26 -11.53 -3.73
C SER A 206 6.42 -11.81 -2.49
N HIS A 207 5.09 -11.83 -2.62
CA HIS A 207 4.17 -12.03 -1.49
C HIS A 207 3.43 -13.37 -1.52
N HIS A 208 3.92 -14.36 -2.27
CA HIS A 208 3.18 -15.61 -2.56
C HIS A 208 2.65 -16.33 -1.30
N ASP A 209 3.41 -16.33 -0.19
CA ASP A 209 3.02 -16.98 1.07
C ASP A 209 2.08 -16.12 1.95
N ARG A 210 1.94 -14.84 1.62
CA ARG A 210 1.18 -13.86 2.42
C ARG A 210 0.01 -13.26 1.66
N MET A 211 -0.21 -13.65 0.41
CA MET A 211 -1.24 -13.07 -0.43
C MET A 211 -2.44 -14.00 -0.58
N VAL A 212 -3.61 -13.46 -0.34
CA VAL A 212 -4.89 -14.13 -0.59
C VAL A 212 -5.59 -13.37 -1.71
N VAL A 213 -5.77 -14.01 -2.87
CA VAL A 213 -6.56 -13.44 -3.98
C VAL A 213 -7.72 -14.38 -4.27
N ILE A 214 -8.93 -13.86 -4.18
CA ILE A 214 -10.16 -14.60 -4.50
C ILE A 214 -10.89 -13.98 -5.68
N GLY A 215 -11.62 -14.84 -6.41
CA GLY A 215 -12.42 -14.44 -7.57
C GLY A 215 -13.84 -14.98 -7.51
N ALA A 216 -14.76 -14.26 -8.12
CA ALA A 216 -16.11 -14.75 -8.37
C ALA A 216 -16.17 -15.38 -9.77
N LYS A 217 -16.26 -16.72 -9.82
CA LYS A 217 -16.32 -17.52 -11.04
C LYS A 217 -17.76 -17.93 -11.31
N THR A 218 -18.27 -17.58 -12.48
CA THR A 218 -19.61 -17.92 -12.93
C THR A 218 -19.68 -19.33 -13.54
N SER A 219 -20.88 -19.87 -13.73
CA SER A 219 -21.13 -21.21 -14.27
C SER A 219 -20.52 -21.46 -15.66
N ASP A 220 -20.25 -20.41 -16.43
CA ASP A 220 -19.51 -20.46 -17.70
C ASP A 220 -17.98 -20.61 -17.52
N GLY A 221 -17.50 -20.72 -16.29
CA GLY A 221 -16.08 -20.88 -15.95
C GLY A 221 -15.26 -19.60 -15.92
N VAL A 222 -15.88 -18.43 -16.16
CA VAL A 222 -15.20 -17.13 -16.23
C VAL A 222 -15.13 -16.47 -14.86
N VAL A 223 -13.93 -16.02 -14.45
CA VAL A 223 -13.76 -15.17 -13.28
C VAL A 223 -14.15 -13.73 -13.66
N GLN A 224 -15.23 -13.22 -13.05
CA GLN A 224 -15.85 -11.93 -13.38
C GLN A 224 -15.37 -10.76 -12.51
N ALA A 225 -14.81 -11.07 -11.34
CA ALA A 225 -14.25 -10.09 -10.41
C ALA A 225 -13.20 -10.75 -9.53
N ILE A 226 -12.25 -9.96 -9.05
CA ILE A 226 -11.25 -10.38 -8.05
C ILE A 226 -11.19 -9.38 -6.91
N ARG A 227 -10.76 -9.90 -5.74
CA ARG A 227 -10.28 -9.11 -4.64
C ARG A 227 -9.16 -9.84 -3.91
N GLY A 228 -8.16 -9.09 -3.41
CA GLY A 228 -7.04 -9.73 -2.74
C GLY A 228 -6.43 -8.86 -1.67
N ALA A 229 -5.83 -9.50 -0.67
CA ALA A 229 -5.15 -8.87 0.44
C ALA A 229 -3.78 -9.49 0.69
N ILE A 230 -2.85 -8.68 1.21
CA ILE A 230 -1.60 -9.14 1.82
C ILE A 230 -1.85 -9.30 3.32
N ILE A 231 -1.39 -10.43 3.88
CA ILE A 231 -1.45 -10.71 5.32
C ILE A 231 -0.09 -10.39 5.94
N ARG A 232 -0.09 -9.58 6.99
CA ARG A 232 1.10 -9.25 7.77
C ARG A 232 0.80 -9.29 9.26
N GLY A 233 1.29 -10.31 9.95
CA GLY A 233 0.91 -10.55 11.33
C GLY A 233 -0.61 -10.73 11.45
N ASN A 234 -1.24 -9.89 12.25
CA ASN A 234 -2.70 -9.86 12.45
C ASN A 234 -3.43 -8.82 11.58
N GLN A 235 -2.76 -8.23 10.59
CA GLN A 235 -3.35 -7.25 9.67
C GLN A 235 -3.48 -7.82 8.26
N ALA A 236 -4.62 -7.55 7.62
CA ALA A 236 -4.82 -7.74 6.19
C ALA A 236 -4.89 -6.40 5.47
N ILE A 237 -4.21 -6.26 4.33
CA ILE A 237 -4.14 -5.04 3.55
C ILE A 237 -4.72 -5.28 2.16
N ASP A 238 -5.78 -4.56 1.79
CA ASP A 238 -6.47 -4.65 0.49
C ASP A 238 -5.55 -4.17 -0.63
N ILE A 239 -5.13 -5.08 -1.51
CA ILE A 239 -4.17 -4.77 -2.57
C ILE A 239 -4.75 -4.93 -3.98
N PHE A 240 -5.68 -5.86 -4.19
CA PHE A 240 -6.34 -6.07 -5.46
C PHE A 240 -7.85 -5.92 -5.36
N ALA A 241 -8.43 -5.11 -6.25
CA ALA A 241 -9.87 -4.97 -6.39
C ALA A 241 -10.22 -4.64 -7.85
N ALA A 242 -10.58 -5.64 -8.65
CA ALA A 242 -10.99 -5.43 -10.03
C ALA A 242 -12.33 -6.10 -10.35
N THR A 243 -13.17 -5.38 -11.08
CA THR A 243 -14.52 -5.80 -11.45
C THR A 243 -14.80 -5.40 -12.88
N ASN A 244 -15.43 -6.28 -13.65
CA ASN A 244 -15.93 -5.95 -14.96
C ASN A 244 -17.39 -5.44 -14.92
N MET A 245 -17.96 -5.11 -16.08
CA MET A 245 -19.31 -4.60 -16.18
C MET A 245 -20.37 -5.60 -15.70
N PHE A 246 -20.20 -6.89 -16.02
CA PHE A 246 -21.08 -7.95 -15.58
C PHE A 246 -21.11 -8.06 -14.05
N SER A 247 -19.95 -8.10 -13.42
CA SER A 247 -19.82 -8.22 -11.95
C SER A 247 -20.42 -7.01 -11.22
N ARG A 248 -20.31 -5.80 -11.79
CA ARG A 248 -20.92 -4.60 -11.20
C ARG A 248 -22.43 -4.64 -11.25
N LYS A 249 -23.02 -5.05 -12.38
CA LYS A 249 -24.48 -5.20 -12.53
C LYS A 249 -25.08 -6.23 -11.55
N ASN A 250 -24.28 -7.26 -11.22
CA ASN A 250 -24.68 -8.36 -10.34
C ASN A 250 -24.17 -8.20 -8.90
N TYR A 251 -23.60 -7.04 -8.53
CA TYR A 251 -23.13 -6.74 -7.15
C TYR A 251 -22.05 -7.69 -6.63
N LEU A 252 -21.30 -8.39 -7.49
CA LEU A 252 -20.32 -9.39 -7.07
C LEU A 252 -19.20 -8.81 -6.21
N SER A 253 -18.85 -7.52 -6.37
CA SER A 253 -17.89 -6.83 -5.52
C SER A 253 -18.25 -6.87 -4.03
N TYR A 254 -19.55 -6.87 -3.70
CA TYR A 254 -20.01 -6.96 -2.30
C TYR A 254 -19.82 -8.37 -1.75
N GLY A 255 -20.20 -9.39 -2.53
CA GLY A 255 -19.97 -10.79 -2.15
C GLY A 255 -18.49 -11.12 -1.98
N LEU A 256 -17.64 -10.71 -2.94
CA LEU A 256 -16.19 -10.92 -2.86
C LEU A 256 -15.56 -10.20 -1.65
N CYS A 257 -15.91 -8.92 -1.43
CA CYS A 257 -15.39 -8.17 -0.29
C CYS A 257 -15.75 -8.85 1.03
N TRP A 258 -17.00 -9.26 1.20
CA TRP A 258 -17.46 -9.96 2.40
C TRP A 258 -16.73 -11.28 2.61
N ASN A 259 -16.55 -12.08 1.54
CA ASN A 259 -15.81 -13.34 1.63
C ASN A 259 -14.32 -13.12 1.96
N LEU A 260 -13.66 -12.13 1.33
CA LEU A 260 -12.24 -11.86 1.62
C LEU A 260 -12.04 -11.42 3.07
N VAL A 261 -12.87 -10.48 3.55
CA VAL A 261 -12.81 -9.98 4.94
C VAL A 261 -12.97 -11.14 5.94
N ASN A 262 -13.98 -12.02 5.75
CA ASN A 262 -14.15 -13.18 6.63
C ASN A 262 -12.98 -14.16 6.51
N ARG A 263 -12.47 -14.42 5.30
CA ARG A 263 -11.28 -15.28 5.12
C ARG A 263 -10.05 -14.72 5.83
N CYS A 264 -9.82 -13.40 5.80
CA CYS A 264 -8.72 -12.78 6.54
C CYS A 264 -8.91 -12.93 8.06
N LYS A 265 -10.14 -12.77 8.56
CA LYS A 265 -10.48 -13.03 9.96
C LYS A 265 -10.20 -14.49 10.35
N ASP A 266 -10.62 -15.46 9.54
CA ASP A 266 -10.38 -16.89 9.76
C ASP A 266 -8.88 -17.24 9.75
N LEU A 267 -8.06 -16.45 9.03
CA LEU A 267 -6.59 -16.55 9.04
C LEU A 267 -5.93 -15.85 10.25
N GLY A 268 -6.73 -15.33 11.19
CA GLY A 268 -6.24 -14.72 12.43
C GLY A 268 -5.97 -13.22 12.35
N CYS A 269 -6.44 -12.54 11.29
CA CYS A 269 -6.37 -11.08 11.25
C CYS A 269 -7.44 -10.45 12.18
N ASP A 270 -7.06 -9.40 12.88
CA ASP A 270 -7.95 -8.57 13.70
C ASP A 270 -8.19 -7.16 13.11
N ASP A 271 -7.47 -6.81 12.03
CA ASP A 271 -7.62 -5.55 11.30
C ASP A 271 -7.57 -5.79 9.79
N PHE A 272 -8.46 -5.09 9.06
CA PHE A 272 -8.45 -5.06 7.59
C PHE A 272 -8.31 -3.61 7.12
N ASP A 273 -7.13 -3.26 6.64
CA ASP A 273 -6.88 -1.98 5.99
C ASP A 273 -7.39 -2.02 4.54
N PHE A 274 -8.44 -1.29 4.28
CA PHE A 274 -8.98 -1.12 2.92
C PHE A 274 -8.09 -0.31 1.99
N SER A 275 -6.94 0.15 2.45
CA SER A 275 -6.05 1.04 1.72
C SER A 275 -6.71 2.39 1.38
N GLY A 276 -6.03 3.18 0.57
CA GLY A 276 -6.42 4.56 0.28
C GLY A 276 -7.88 4.76 -0.15
N VAL A 277 -8.46 5.87 0.29
CA VAL A 277 -9.78 6.35 -0.12
C VAL A 277 -9.70 7.82 -0.53
N ASP A 278 -10.53 8.23 -1.48
CA ASP A 278 -10.63 9.61 -1.91
C ASP A 278 -12.11 10.00 -1.98
N PRO A 279 -12.61 10.71 -0.94
CA PRO A 279 -14.00 11.13 -0.90
C PRO A 279 -14.34 12.24 -1.91
N GLU A 280 -13.35 12.95 -2.44
CA GLU A 280 -13.57 14.03 -3.40
C GLU A 280 -13.60 13.50 -4.84
N ASN A 281 -12.58 12.70 -5.22
CA ASN A 281 -12.43 12.25 -6.60
C ASN A 281 -12.98 10.83 -6.84
N ASN A 282 -13.22 10.03 -5.79
CA ASN A 282 -13.72 8.65 -5.90
C ASN A 282 -14.76 8.29 -4.84
N MET A 283 -15.83 9.08 -4.78
CA MET A 283 -16.94 8.92 -3.83
C MET A 283 -17.55 7.51 -3.85
N GLY A 284 -17.56 6.83 -5.01
CA GLY A 284 -18.09 5.48 -5.13
C GLY A 284 -17.29 4.45 -4.32
N VAL A 285 -15.97 4.48 -4.40
CA VAL A 285 -15.08 3.62 -3.63
C VAL A 285 -15.12 3.99 -2.15
N TYR A 286 -15.12 5.30 -1.83
CA TYR A 286 -15.27 5.78 -0.47
C TYR A 286 -16.54 5.23 0.20
N ASN A 287 -17.70 5.41 -0.43
CA ASN A 287 -18.98 4.93 0.10
C ASN A 287 -19.05 3.40 0.18
N PHE A 288 -18.41 2.69 -0.74
CA PHE A 288 -18.31 1.23 -0.70
C PHE A 288 -17.57 0.78 0.55
N LYS A 289 -16.36 1.31 0.79
CA LYS A 289 -15.52 0.97 1.95
C LYS A 289 -16.18 1.41 3.26
N LYS A 290 -16.65 2.66 3.36
CA LYS A 290 -17.38 3.19 4.51
C LYS A 290 -18.62 2.35 4.86
N GLY A 291 -19.32 1.84 3.87
CA GLY A 291 -20.52 1.03 4.05
C GLY A 291 -20.28 -0.32 4.71
N THR A 292 -19.04 -0.79 4.82
CA THR A 292 -18.67 -2.00 5.59
C THR A 292 -18.67 -1.78 7.10
N GLY A 293 -18.71 -0.54 7.58
CA GLY A 293 -18.50 -0.17 8.97
C GLY A 293 -17.05 0.25 9.27
N ALA A 294 -16.18 0.24 8.24
CA ALA A 294 -14.79 0.65 8.39
C ALA A 294 -14.67 2.11 8.81
N GLN A 295 -13.69 2.38 9.68
CA GLN A 295 -13.41 3.69 10.24
C GLN A 295 -12.40 4.44 9.37
N LEU A 296 -12.67 5.72 9.14
CA LEU A 296 -11.76 6.60 8.40
C LEU A 296 -10.56 6.96 9.27
N VAL A 297 -9.37 6.81 8.72
CA VAL A 297 -8.10 7.20 9.35
C VAL A 297 -7.39 8.19 8.44
N GLU A 298 -7.02 9.34 8.98
CA GLU A 298 -6.15 10.32 8.33
C GLU A 298 -4.70 9.97 8.66
N THR A 299 -3.86 9.87 7.63
CA THR A 299 -2.42 9.61 7.77
C THR A 299 -1.65 10.92 7.75
N LEU A 300 -0.36 10.88 8.09
CA LEU A 300 0.52 12.05 7.96
C LEU A 300 0.62 12.54 6.50
N GLY A 301 0.40 11.65 5.53
CA GLY A 301 0.33 11.99 4.11
C GLY A 301 1.67 11.89 3.40
N GLU A 302 1.87 12.76 2.40
CA GLU A 302 3.01 12.69 1.49
C GLU A 302 3.86 13.96 1.57
N PHE A 303 5.18 13.75 1.54
CA PHE A 303 6.16 14.81 1.69
C PHE A 303 7.23 14.70 0.60
N GLU A 304 7.88 15.81 0.33
CA GLU A 304 8.97 15.89 -0.63
C GLU A 304 10.15 16.71 -0.11
N TYR A 305 11.35 16.33 -0.55
CA TYR A 305 12.56 17.08 -0.36
C TYR A 305 13.37 17.09 -1.63
N SER A 306 14.08 18.15 -1.92
CA SER A 306 15.08 18.19 -2.98
C SER A 306 16.19 19.18 -2.62
N ASN A 307 17.43 18.78 -2.84
CA ASN A 307 18.58 19.68 -2.72
C ASN A 307 18.83 20.50 -4.01
N SER A 308 17.95 20.38 -5.02
CA SER A 308 18.03 21.12 -6.29
C SER A 308 16.64 21.56 -6.75
N PHE A 309 16.46 22.86 -6.89
CA PHE A 309 15.19 23.43 -7.38
C PHE A 309 14.84 22.96 -8.81
N ILE A 310 15.84 22.80 -9.67
CA ILE A 310 15.64 22.32 -11.04
C ILE A 310 15.15 20.87 -11.01
N MET A 311 15.81 20.01 -10.21
CA MET A 311 15.41 18.61 -10.06
C MET A 311 13.99 18.49 -9.50
N LYS A 312 13.68 19.28 -8.48
CA LYS A 312 12.31 19.32 -7.92
C LYS A 312 11.27 19.61 -9.00
N LYS A 313 11.49 20.61 -9.83
CA LYS A 313 10.58 20.95 -10.95
C LYS A 313 10.47 19.83 -11.97
N LEU A 314 11.58 19.20 -12.37
CA LEU A 314 11.59 18.11 -13.35
C LEU A 314 10.84 16.89 -12.84
N VAL A 315 11.07 16.47 -11.59
CA VAL A 315 10.40 15.30 -10.99
C VAL A 315 8.89 15.58 -10.83
N ASN A 316 8.52 16.78 -10.38
CA ASN A 316 7.11 17.16 -10.25
C ASN A 316 6.39 17.28 -11.61
N PHE A 317 7.09 17.70 -12.65
CA PHE A 317 6.56 17.68 -14.00
C PHE A 317 6.35 16.24 -14.49
N ALA A 318 7.34 15.36 -14.34
CA ALA A 318 7.25 13.97 -14.72
C ALA A 318 6.17 13.19 -13.95
N SER A 319 5.92 13.51 -12.67
CA SER A 319 4.86 12.88 -11.87
C SER A 319 3.45 13.25 -12.33
N LYS A 320 3.25 14.50 -12.79
CA LYS A 320 1.97 14.97 -13.37
C LYS A 320 1.56 14.26 -14.66
N TRP A 321 2.52 13.71 -15.41
CA TRP A 321 2.27 12.97 -16.65
C TRP A 321 1.95 11.48 -16.39
N ARG A 322 2.06 11.01 -15.14
CA ARG A 322 1.75 9.64 -14.75
C ARG A 322 0.34 9.46 -14.15
N ASN A 323 -0.31 10.55 -13.81
CA ASN A 323 -1.71 10.60 -13.34
C ASN A 323 -2.63 11.03 -14.49
#